data_fe026711d8257416079dcbbc03a2f3ce
#
_entry.id   fe026711d8257416079dcbbc03a2f3ce
#
_cell.length_a   1.000
_cell.length_b   1.000
_cell.length_c   1.000
_cell.angle_alpha   90.00
_cell.angle_beta   90.00
_cell.angle_gamma   90.00
#
_symmetry.space_group_name_H-M   'P 1'
#
loop_
_entity.id
_entity.type
_entity.pdbx_description
1 polymer ?
#
loop_
_entity_poly.entity_id
_entity_poly.type
_entity_poly.pdbx_seq_one_letter_code
_entity_poly.pdbx_strand_id
1 'polypeptide(L)'
;MTKKWNTHYLLRHILLLLPAISLCSTALGSVNTPFTVDADGVHLTGFELKDSRVIFDNDFFDDIVDHTMFMGLGSYGYYDLVGIIVTRDMWEGYPNAFGMPRAKHAVKRARQAGMQNIPDPVAGSMVRINVRNPEKTAGSALIIEQARKCTPKKPLVIFVGGNATTVASAVIQAPDIAANMIVFTLNLGHYNGTDETTVYELCKRAKVVNWAWGYFYPREACFKSNDSRFHERIPPLPGKPQNGDSPGWEIKDYFLNDLLKRNIVHINQIGDGPTLVWLMNNKCFAKARKWRVTKGRRGQVVKEGDDWDVVDVYGQDYTLMGETFFEWMSKEETYTGGGR
;
A
#
# COMPACT_ATOMS: atom_id res chain seq x y z
N MET A 1 72.35 21.15 -24.90
CA MET A 1 72.42 20.51 -23.54
C MET A 1 70.96 20.16 -23.16
N THR A 2 70.59 18.91 -23.40
CA THR A 2 69.24 18.39 -23.15
C THR A 2 69.29 17.50 -21.92
N LYS A 3 68.65 17.93 -20.83
CA LYS A 3 68.54 17.13 -19.61
C LYS A 3 67.42 16.06 -19.82
N LYS A 4 67.83 14.79 -19.88
CA LYS A 4 66.91 13.64 -19.79
C LYS A 4 66.43 13.54 -18.35
N TRP A 5 65.12 13.58 -18.13
CA TRP A 5 64.49 13.25 -16.87
C TRP A 5 64.24 11.75 -16.81
N ASN A 6 64.71 11.13 -15.72
CA ASN A 6 64.66 9.71 -15.47
C ASN A 6 63.26 9.35 -14.93
N THR A 7 62.47 8.64 -15.74
CA THR A 7 61.05 8.28 -15.48
C THR A 7 60.90 7.03 -14.59
N HIS A 8 61.90 6.62 -13.85
CA HIS A 8 61.84 5.36 -13.10
C HIS A 8 61.57 5.46 -11.61
N TYR A 9 61.21 6.61 -11.05
CA TYR A 9 60.97 6.74 -9.60
C TYR A 9 59.54 7.01 -9.20
N LEU A 10 58.56 7.00 -10.11
CA LEU A 10 57.14 7.32 -9.80
C LEU A 10 56.18 6.11 -9.80
N LEU A 11 56.70 4.89 -9.95
CA LEU A 11 55.85 3.69 -10.05
C LEU A 11 55.90 2.75 -8.84
N ARG A 12 56.52 3.16 -7.73
CA ARG A 12 56.65 2.28 -6.53
C ARG A 12 55.86 2.70 -5.30
N HIS A 13 55.04 3.77 -5.33
CA HIS A 13 54.30 4.20 -4.15
C HIS A 13 52.79 4.44 -4.36
N ILE A 14 52.22 3.96 -5.47
CA ILE A 14 50.72 4.06 -5.70
C ILE A 14 50.01 2.72 -5.45
N LEU A 15 50.73 1.70 -4.93
CA LEU A 15 50.15 0.35 -4.77
C LEU A 15 49.76 -0.02 -3.34
N LEU A 16 49.57 0.93 -2.42
CA LEU A 16 49.24 0.60 -1.01
C LEU A 16 48.22 1.47 -0.34
N LEU A 17 47.26 2.07 -1.09
CA LEU A 17 46.07 2.71 -0.48
C LEU A 17 44.86 2.60 -1.42
N LEU A 18 44.53 1.39 -1.85
CA LEU A 18 43.14 1.04 -2.12
C LEU A 18 42.59 0.51 -0.80
N PRO A 19 41.78 1.30 -0.05
CA PRO A 19 40.94 0.69 0.93
C PRO A 19 40.08 -0.29 0.13
N ALA A 20 40.08 -1.54 0.57
CA ALA A 20 39.08 -2.50 0.16
C ALA A 20 37.73 -1.87 0.40
N ILE A 21 37.18 -1.19 -0.63
CA ILE A 21 35.75 -1.05 -0.78
C ILE A 21 35.30 -2.48 -1.00
N SER A 22 35.17 -3.20 0.11
CA SER A 22 34.34 -4.39 0.19
C SER A 22 33.02 -3.94 -0.40
N LEU A 23 32.84 -4.29 -1.66
CA LEU A 23 31.54 -4.43 -2.25
C LEU A 23 30.81 -5.43 -1.35
N CYS A 24 30.25 -4.92 -0.27
CA CYS A 24 29.16 -5.55 0.40
C CYS A 24 27.98 -5.48 -0.58
N SER A 25 28.08 -6.21 -1.69
CA SER A 25 26.92 -6.80 -2.31
C SER A 25 26.41 -7.77 -1.25
N THR A 26 25.71 -7.23 -0.27
CA THR A 26 24.70 -8.00 0.42
C THR A 26 23.86 -8.53 -0.73
N ALA A 27 24.10 -9.77 -1.10
CA ALA A 27 23.11 -10.58 -1.78
C ALA A 27 21.86 -10.37 -0.91
N LEU A 28 20.97 -9.50 -1.36
CA LEU A 28 19.62 -9.43 -0.86
C LEU A 28 19.09 -10.82 -1.17
N GLY A 29 19.25 -11.72 -0.19
CA GLY A 29 18.75 -13.06 -0.29
C GLY A 29 17.30 -12.90 -0.67
N SER A 30 16.91 -13.49 -1.80
CA SER A 30 15.54 -13.55 -2.24
C SER A 30 14.73 -14.10 -1.06
N VAL A 31 14.07 -13.22 -0.34
CA VAL A 31 13.20 -13.67 0.75
C VAL A 31 12.00 -14.24 0.02
N ASN A 32 12.09 -15.53 -0.31
CA ASN A 32 10.99 -16.27 -0.91
C ASN A 32 9.77 -16.09 -0.02
N THR A 33 8.83 -15.28 -0.46
CA THR A 33 7.46 -15.35 0.04
C THR A 33 6.82 -16.41 -0.84
N PRO A 34 6.60 -17.61 -0.34
CA PRO A 34 5.99 -18.65 -1.15
C PRO A 34 4.52 -18.27 -1.37
N PHE A 35 4.14 -18.14 -2.64
CA PHE A 35 2.75 -18.10 -3.02
C PHE A 35 2.32 -19.50 -3.35
N THR A 36 1.16 -19.89 -2.83
CA THR A 36 0.46 -21.08 -3.30
C THR A 36 -0.79 -20.66 -4.04
N VAL A 37 -1.08 -21.35 -5.15
CA VAL A 37 -2.35 -21.27 -5.85
C VAL A 37 -2.94 -22.67 -5.77
N ASP A 38 -4.10 -22.79 -5.15
CA ASP A 38 -4.82 -24.03 -5.01
C ASP A 38 -6.31 -23.87 -5.39
N ALA A 39 -7.11 -24.89 -5.15
CA ALA A 39 -8.55 -24.87 -5.45
C ALA A 39 -9.32 -23.82 -4.61
N ASP A 40 -8.75 -23.37 -3.49
CA ASP A 40 -9.35 -22.39 -2.60
C ASP A 40 -8.88 -20.95 -2.88
N GLY A 41 -8.07 -20.73 -3.89
CA GLY A 41 -7.60 -19.42 -4.32
C GLY A 41 -6.08 -19.22 -4.18
N VAL A 42 -5.65 -17.98 -4.15
CA VAL A 42 -4.24 -17.60 -4.05
C VAL A 42 -3.88 -17.30 -2.61
N HIS A 43 -2.88 -17.97 -2.07
CA HIS A 43 -2.44 -17.79 -0.69
C HIS A 43 -1.04 -17.20 -0.60
N LEU A 44 -0.82 -16.40 0.43
CA LEU A 44 0.49 -15.95 0.87
C LEU A 44 0.98 -16.87 2.00
N THR A 45 1.83 -17.83 1.68
CA THR A 45 2.30 -18.79 2.68
C THR A 45 3.23 -18.12 3.71
N GLY A 46 3.02 -18.44 4.98
CA GLY A 46 3.88 -17.94 6.08
C GLY A 46 3.69 -16.45 6.41
N PHE A 47 2.61 -15.84 5.93
CA PHE A 47 2.23 -14.47 6.25
C PHE A 47 0.76 -14.43 6.68
N GLU A 48 0.50 -13.69 7.75
CA GLU A 48 -0.85 -13.37 8.22
C GLU A 48 -0.96 -11.87 8.45
N LEU A 49 -2.05 -11.27 7.96
CA LEU A 49 -2.32 -9.85 8.16
C LEU A 49 -2.71 -9.55 9.61
N LYS A 50 -3.37 -10.50 10.26
CA LYS A 50 -3.81 -10.36 11.64
C LYS A 50 -2.63 -10.01 12.56
N ASP A 51 -2.84 -9.01 13.42
CA ASP A 51 -1.82 -8.52 14.37
C ASP A 51 -0.55 -7.94 13.71
N SER A 52 -0.55 -7.71 12.40
CA SER A 52 0.54 -7.02 11.71
C SER A 52 0.47 -5.50 11.93
N ARG A 53 1.62 -4.83 11.81
CA ARG A 53 1.66 -3.37 11.72
C ARG A 53 1.36 -2.97 10.29
N VAL A 54 0.41 -2.04 10.10
CA VAL A 54 -0.08 -1.66 8.78
C VAL A 54 0.09 -0.16 8.56
N ILE A 55 0.58 0.21 7.40
CA ILE A 55 0.54 1.57 6.87
C ILE A 55 -0.34 1.58 5.62
N PHE A 56 -1.21 2.57 5.53
CA PHE A 56 -1.99 2.89 4.35
C PHE A 56 -1.42 4.15 3.70
N ASP A 57 -0.83 4.01 2.50
CA ASP A 57 -0.26 5.10 1.69
C ASP A 57 -1.15 5.32 0.47
N ASN A 58 -1.84 6.46 0.41
CA ASN A 58 -2.90 6.71 -0.57
C ASN A 58 -2.93 8.17 -1.00
N ASP A 59 -3.43 8.46 -2.20
CA ASP A 59 -3.63 9.82 -2.68
C ASP A 59 -4.93 10.45 -2.16
N PHE A 60 -5.80 9.67 -1.56
CA PHE A 60 -7.11 10.07 -1.03
C PHE A 60 -7.99 10.73 -2.09
N PHE A 61 -7.92 10.23 -3.30
CA PHE A 61 -8.71 10.81 -4.37
C PHE A 61 -10.21 10.50 -4.20
N ASP A 62 -10.66 9.30 -4.45
CA ASP A 62 -12.10 8.99 -4.47
C ASP A 62 -12.47 7.62 -3.85
N ASP A 63 -11.52 6.86 -3.33
CA ASP A 63 -11.72 5.46 -2.91
C ASP A 63 -12.15 5.34 -1.44
N ILE A 64 -13.26 5.92 -1.10
CA ILE A 64 -13.70 6.07 0.29
C ILE A 64 -14.13 4.75 0.92
N VAL A 65 -14.66 3.83 0.13
CA VAL A 65 -14.96 2.46 0.59
C VAL A 65 -13.67 1.85 1.14
N ASP A 66 -12.57 1.98 0.42
CA ASP A 66 -11.27 1.48 0.83
C ASP A 66 -10.75 2.19 2.08
N HIS A 67 -10.78 3.52 2.10
CA HIS A 67 -10.36 4.31 3.26
C HIS A 67 -11.12 3.89 4.52
N THR A 68 -12.43 3.69 4.40
CA THR A 68 -13.28 3.29 5.52
C THR A 68 -12.94 1.88 6.00
N MET A 69 -12.69 0.95 5.07
CA MET A 69 -12.31 -0.42 5.41
C MET A 69 -10.94 -0.48 6.11
N PHE A 70 -9.93 0.24 5.60
CA PHE A 70 -8.62 0.31 6.25
C PHE A 70 -8.71 0.85 7.67
N MET A 71 -9.44 1.94 7.88
CA MET A 71 -9.63 2.51 9.21
C MET A 71 -10.49 1.61 10.11
N GLY A 72 -11.56 1.04 9.57
CA GLY A 72 -12.47 0.17 10.32
C GLY A 72 -11.78 -1.09 10.85
N LEU A 73 -10.98 -1.77 10.03
CA LEU A 73 -10.22 -2.94 10.45
C LEU A 73 -9.13 -2.61 11.47
N GLY A 74 -8.47 -1.45 11.32
CA GLY A 74 -7.55 -0.94 12.33
C GLY A 74 -8.27 -0.66 13.65
N SER A 75 -9.46 -0.03 13.60
CA SER A 75 -10.30 0.24 14.77
C SER A 75 -10.78 -1.05 15.45
N TYR A 76 -11.21 -2.03 14.68
CA TYR A 76 -11.57 -3.36 15.17
C TYR A 76 -10.41 -4.04 15.91
N GLY A 77 -9.16 -3.70 15.56
CA GLY A 77 -7.95 -4.36 16.06
C GLY A 77 -7.61 -5.63 15.29
N TYR A 78 -8.06 -5.76 14.04
CA TYR A 78 -7.64 -6.85 13.17
C TYR A 78 -6.13 -6.78 12.90
N TYR A 79 -5.63 -5.56 12.74
CA TYR A 79 -4.21 -5.22 12.66
C TYR A 79 -3.93 -3.90 13.39
N ASP A 80 -2.67 -3.58 13.59
CA ASP A 80 -2.22 -2.32 14.16
C ASP A 80 -2.02 -1.27 13.06
N LEU A 81 -3.01 -0.39 12.83
CA LEU A 81 -2.91 0.71 11.87
C LEU A 81 -1.97 1.78 12.42
N VAL A 82 -0.69 1.71 12.06
CA VAL A 82 0.36 2.58 12.60
C VAL A 82 0.62 3.83 11.77
N GLY A 83 -0.01 3.95 10.60
CA GLY A 83 0.17 5.14 9.77
C GLY A 83 -0.83 5.26 8.63
N ILE A 84 -1.16 6.52 8.34
CA ILE A 84 -1.86 6.94 7.14
C ILE A 84 -0.95 7.96 6.46
N ILE A 85 -0.52 7.66 5.24
CA ILE A 85 0.35 8.51 4.44
C ILE A 85 -0.46 9.06 3.28
N VAL A 86 -0.29 10.37 3.01
CA VAL A 86 -0.93 11.02 1.88
C VAL A 86 0.13 11.31 0.84
N THR A 87 0.10 10.58 -0.25
CA THR A 87 1.01 10.73 -1.38
C THR A 87 0.41 11.62 -2.47
N ARG A 88 1.19 11.85 -3.52
CA ARG A 88 0.75 12.62 -4.67
C ARG A 88 -0.42 11.94 -5.37
N ASP A 89 -1.44 12.75 -5.70
CA ASP A 89 -2.49 12.37 -6.63
C ASP A 89 -1.88 12.05 -8.01
N MET A 90 -2.44 11.05 -8.63
CA MET A 90 -1.97 10.51 -9.89
C MET A 90 -2.63 11.07 -11.11
N TRP A 91 -3.81 11.59 -10.98
CA TRP A 91 -4.56 12.13 -12.10
C TRP A 91 -3.97 13.50 -12.48
N GLU A 92 -3.30 13.55 -13.62
CA GLU A 92 -2.78 14.81 -14.16
C GLU A 92 -3.88 15.85 -14.22
N GLY A 93 -3.63 17.00 -13.58
CA GLY A 93 -4.57 18.12 -13.55
C GLY A 93 -5.27 18.38 -12.23
N TYR A 94 -5.20 17.46 -11.26
CA TYR A 94 -5.70 17.75 -9.93
C TYR A 94 -4.54 18.20 -9.02
N PRO A 95 -4.64 19.39 -8.42
CA PRO A 95 -3.60 19.87 -7.53
C PRO A 95 -3.55 19.00 -6.28
N ASN A 96 -2.34 18.60 -5.88
CA ASN A 96 -2.03 17.83 -4.66
C ASN A 96 -2.62 18.41 -3.36
N ALA A 97 -3.17 19.62 -3.43
CA ALA A 97 -3.80 20.31 -2.31
C ALA A 97 -5.02 19.57 -1.72
N PHE A 98 -5.61 18.63 -2.45
CA PHE A 98 -6.84 17.98 -1.99
C PHE A 98 -6.63 16.70 -1.20
N GLY A 99 -5.56 15.95 -1.40
CA GLY A 99 -5.33 14.68 -0.71
C GLY A 99 -5.27 14.84 0.82
N MET A 100 -4.45 15.75 1.33
CA MET A 100 -4.33 15.95 2.78
C MET A 100 -5.62 16.48 3.44
N PRO A 101 -6.33 17.50 2.92
CA PRO A 101 -7.62 17.89 3.44
C PRO A 101 -8.65 16.76 3.43
N ARG A 102 -8.69 15.94 2.38
CA ARG A 102 -9.59 14.78 2.28
C ARG A 102 -9.24 13.70 3.30
N ALA A 103 -7.97 13.36 3.44
CA ALA A 103 -7.51 12.40 4.44
C ALA A 103 -7.86 12.84 5.86
N LYS A 104 -7.63 14.12 6.20
CA LYS A 104 -8.04 14.69 7.48
C LYS A 104 -9.55 14.63 7.68
N HIS A 105 -10.32 14.89 6.62
CA HIS A 105 -11.78 14.78 6.68
C HIS A 105 -12.22 13.33 6.91
N ALA A 106 -11.67 12.36 6.16
CA ALA A 106 -11.97 10.95 6.32
C ALA A 106 -11.65 10.45 7.74
N VAL A 107 -10.48 10.79 8.27
CA VAL A 107 -10.07 10.45 9.65
C VAL A 107 -11.01 11.08 10.68
N LYS A 108 -11.38 12.36 10.49
CA LYS A 108 -12.35 13.03 11.37
C LYS A 108 -13.69 12.28 11.36
N ARG A 109 -14.21 11.94 10.19
CA ARG A 109 -15.51 11.22 10.06
C ARG A 109 -15.43 9.82 10.66
N ALA A 110 -14.32 9.10 10.47
CA ALA A 110 -14.11 7.80 11.09
C ALA A 110 -14.13 7.89 12.62
N ARG A 111 -13.43 8.86 13.20
CA ARG A 111 -13.42 9.10 14.66
C ARG A 111 -14.79 9.52 15.18
N GLN A 112 -15.56 10.35 14.45
CA GLN A 112 -16.93 10.71 14.77
C GLN A 112 -17.86 9.49 14.74
N ALA A 113 -17.61 8.55 13.81
CA ALA A 113 -18.30 7.28 13.77
C ALA A 113 -17.98 6.35 14.95
N GLY A 114 -16.99 6.71 15.79
CA GLY A 114 -16.58 5.95 16.95
C GLY A 114 -15.35 5.08 16.74
N MET A 115 -14.76 5.05 15.53
CA MET A 115 -13.54 4.30 15.24
C MET A 115 -12.38 4.75 16.13
N GLN A 116 -11.69 3.78 16.71
CA GLN A 116 -10.61 3.99 17.68
C GLN A 116 -9.23 3.81 17.03
N ASN A 117 -8.21 4.41 17.64
CA ASN A 117 -6.81 4.19 17.27
C ASN A 117 -6.47 4.53 15.80
N ILE A 118 -7.21 5.45 15.19
CA ILE A 118 -6.93 5.91 13.83
C ILE A 118 -5.83 6.97 13.90
N PRO A 119 -4.65 6.78 13.26
CA PRO A 119 -3.57 7.76 13.28
C PRO A 119 -3.93 9.01 12.47
N ASP A 120 -3.26 10.13 12.79
CA ASP A 120 -3.34 11.32 11.95
C ASP A 120 -2.59 11.11 10.62
N PRO A 121 -3.12 11.62 9.51
CA PRO A 121 -2.45 11.49 8.22
C PRO A 121 -1.20 12.37 8.16
N VAL A 122 -0.14 11.82 7.59
CA VAL A 122 1.13 12.51 7.36
C VAL A 122 1.45 12.64 5.87
N ALA A 123 2.26 13.64 5.51
CA ALA A 123 2.61 13.88 4.12
C ALA A 123 3.64 12.85 3.61
N GLY A 124 3.34 12.24 2.48
CA GLY A 124 4.24 11.45 1.65
C GLY A 124 4.93 12.26 0.56
N SER A 125 5.51 11.59 -0.41
CA SER A 125 6.21 12.22 -1.52
C SER A 125 5.24 12.88 -2.50
N MET A 126 5.54 14.12 -2.85
CA MET A 126 4.75 14.94 -3.78
C MET A 126 5.44 15.12 -5.13
N VAL A 127 6.65 14.60 -5.29
CA VAL A 127 7.48 14.73 -6.49
C VAL A 127 7.93 13.37 -7.01
N ARG A 128 8.40 13.33 -8.24
CA ARG A 128 9.02 12.13 -8.82
C ARG A 128 10.28 11.76 -8.04
N ILE A 129 10.60 10.47 -8.02
CA ILE A 129 11.75 9.98 -7.29
C ILE A 129 13.06 10.54 -7.85
N ASN A 130 13.94 10.92 -6.94
CA ASN A 130 15.35 11.16 -7.23
C ASN A 130 16.18 10.11 -6.45
N VAL A 131 16.71 9.12 -7.15
CA VAL A 131 17.45 8.01 -6.53
C VAL A 131 18.71 8.47 -5.80
N ARG A 132 19.36 9.55 -6.29
CA ARG A 132 20.56 10.11 -5.65
C ARG A 132 20.28 10.96 -4.42
N ASN A 133 19.08 11.54 -4.39
CA ASN A 133 18.63 12.38 -3.29
C ASN A 133 17.12 12.18 -3.09
N PRO A 134 16.70 11.01 -2.52
CA PRO A 134 15.29 10.70 -2.30
C PRO A 134 14.66 11.71 -1.34
N GLU A 135 13.42 12.08 -1.63
CA GLU A 135 12.68 13.03 -0.80
C GLU A 135 12.50 12.49 0.62
N LYS A 136 12.89 13.31 1.60
CA LYS A 136 12.72 13.02 3.03
C LYS A 136 11.41 13.63 3.50
N THR A 137 10.37 12.81 3.56
CA THR A 137 9.04 13.23 4.00
C THR A 137 8.70 12.64 5.37
N ALA A 138 7.67 13.17 6.03
CA ALA A 138 7.14 12.57 7.25
C ALA A 138 6.68 11.13 7.00
N GLY A 139 6.11 10.85 5.82
CA GLY A 139 5.71 9.50 5.41
C GLY A 139 6.88 8.55 5.24
N SER A 140 7.97 8.95 4.55
CA SER A 140 9.16 8.10 4.43
C SER A 140 9.84 7.84 5.78
N ALA A 141 9.88 8.85 6.66
CA ALA A 141 10.39 8.70 8.03
C ALA A 141 9.55 7.73 8.86
N LEU A 142 8.23 7.82 8.77
CA LEU A 142 7.30 6.90 9.43
C LEU A 142 7.51 5.46 8.95
N ILE A 143 7.63 5.22 7.64
CA ILE A 143 7.91 3.88 7.10
C ILE A 143 9.21 3.32 7.68
N ILE A 144 10.28 4.11 7.67
CA ILE A 144 11.59 3.70 8.19
C ILE A 144 11.49 3.35 9.69
N GLU A 145 10.85 4.20 10.47
CA GLU A 145 10.66 3.98 11.91
C GLU A 145 9.87 2.70 12.18
N GLN A 146 8.75 2.51 11.49
CA GLN A 146 7.87 1.36 11.75
C GLN A 146 8.47 0.05 11.23
N ALA A 147 9.15 0.05 10.08
CA ALA A 147 9.80 -1.13 9.55
C ALA A 147 10.97 -1.61 10.44
N ARG A 148 11.67 -0.72 11.12
CA ARG A 148 12.71 -1.07 12.10
C ARG A 148 12.17 -1.75 13.36
N LYS A 149 10.88 -1.60 13.65
CA LYS A 149 10.17 -2.32 14.73
C LYS A 149 9.67 -3.69 14.31
N CYS A 150 9.81 -4.02 13.02
CA CYS A 150 9.35 -5.27 12.41
C CYS A 150 10.50 -6.21 12.10
N THR A 151 10.19 -7.43 11.69
CA THR A 151 11.15 -8.46 11.32
C THR A 151 10.71 -9.12 10.01
N PRO A 152 11.59 -9.86 9.29
CA PRO A 152 11.17 -10.61 8.11
C PRO A 152 10.06 -11.63 8.33
N LYS A 153 9.92 -12.14 9.57
CA LYS A 153 8.84 -13.09 9.93
C LYS A 153 7.53 -12.38 10.28
N LYS A 154 7.61 -11.15 10.74
CA LYS A 154 6.47 -10.28 11.08
C LYS A 154 6.71 -8.89 10.46
N PRO A 155 6.56 -8.77 9.13
CA PRO A 155 6.93 -7.57 8.41
C PRO A 155 5.93 -6.43 8.65
N LEU A 156 6.39 -5.20 8.42
CA LEU A 156 5.52 -4.06 8.20
C LEU A 156 4.75 -4.28 6.89
N VAL A 157 3.45 -4.13 6.95
CA VAL A 157 2.57 -4.23 5.78
C VAL A 157 2.26 -2.82 5.29
N ILE A 158 2.52 -2.55 4.02
CA ILE A 158 2.21 -1.25 3.42
C ILE A 158 1.28 -1.47 2.25
N PHE A 159 0.09 -0.87 2.31
CA PHE A 159 -0.84 -0.80 1.19
C PHE A 159 -0.68 0.54 0.48
N VAL A 160 -0.38 0.48 -0.82
CA VAL A 160 -0.16 1.66 -1.67
C VAL A 160 -1.30 1.75 -2.68
N GLY A 161 -2.20 2.70 -2.45
CA GLY A 161 -3.31 3.02 -3.33
C GLY A 161 -3.05 4.27 -4.18
N GLY A 162 -1.96 4.97 -3.94
CA GLY A 162 -1.50 6.11 -4.73
C GLY A 162 -0.14 5.86 -5.38
N ASN A 163 0.68 6.89 -5.47
CA ASN A 163 2.03 6.82 -6.02
C ASN A 163 3.00 6.16 -5.04
N ALA A 164 3.72 5.13 -5.48
CA ALA A 164 4.66 4.37 -4.65
C ALA A 164 5.97 5.12 -4.29
N THR A 165 6.11 6.40 -4.65
CA THR A 165 7.37 7.16 -4.50
C THR A 165 7.78 7.30 -3.03
N THR A 166 6.82 7.42 -2.10
CA THR A 166 7.12 7.51 -0.66
C THR A 166 7.81 6.24 -0.16
N VAL A 167 7.26 5.08 -0.52
CA VAL A 167 7.81 3.78 -0.12
C VAL A 167 9.17 3.55 -0.76
N ALA A 168 9.31 3.82 -2.06
CA ALA A 168 10.58 3.72 -2.78
C ALA A 168 11.64 4.66 -2.17
N SER A 169 11.27 5.90 -1.83
CA SER A 169 12.16 6.85 -1.15
C SER A 169 12.62 6.31 0.22
N ALA A 170 11.72 5.70 0.99
CA ALA A 170 12.07 5.11 2.28
C ALA A 170 13.10 3.98 2.16
N VAL A 171 12.91 3.03 1.22
CA VAL A 171 13.85 1.92 1.03
C VAL A 171 15.19 2.35 0.41
N ILE A 172 15.23 3.47 -0.33
CA ILE A 172 16.49 4.03 -0.82
C ILE A 172 17.24 4.73 0.33
N GLN A 173 16.54 5.48 1.19
CA GLN A 173 17.13 6.15 2.34
C GLN A 173 17.64 5.18 3.40
N ALA A 174 16.96 4.06 3.59
CA ALA A 174 17.25 3.06 4.61
C ALA A 174 17.11 1.63 4.02
N PRO A 175 18.11 1.15 3.25
CA PRO A 175 18.00 -0.17 2.62
C PRO A 175 17.87 -1.34 3.61
N ASP A 176 18.26 -1.14 4.85
CA ASP A 176 18.15 -2.10 5.95
C ASP A 176 16.69 -2.52 6.24
N ILE A 177 15.72 -1.65 5.94
CA ILE A 177 14.30 -1.94 6.25
C ILE A 177 13.64 -2.88 5.24
N ALA A 178 14.20 -3.04 4.06
CA ALA A 178 13.54 -3.73 2.94
C ALA A 178 13.14 -5.18 3.26
N ALA A 179 13.96 -5.89 4.05
CA ALA A 179 13.65 -7.24 4.48
C ALA A 179 12.52 -7.33 5.52
N ASN A 180 12.23 -6.21 6.19
CA ASN A 180 11.24 -6.13 7.28
C ASN A 180 9.88 -5.61 6.81
N MET A 181 9.63 -5.56 5.51
CA MET A 181 8.39 -5.02 4.97
C MET A 181 7.87 -5.83 3.78
N ILE A 182 6.58 -5.77 3.58
CA ILE A 182 5.89 -6.26 2.38
C ILE A 182 4.97 -5.15 1.86
N VAL A 183 5.00 -4.92 0.55
CA VAL A 183 4.28 -3.82 -0.09
C VAL A 183 3.21 -4.37 -1.01
N PHE A 184 1.97 -3.97 -0.77
CA PHE A 184 0.85 -4.27 -1.64
C PHE A 184 0.52 -3.04 -2.47
N THR A 185 0.44 -3.18 -3.78
CA THR A 185 0.23 -2.06 -4.70
C THR A 185 -0.92 -2.33 -5.65
N LEU A 186 -1.58 -1.25 -6.06
CA LEU A 186 -2.41 -1.21 -7.25
C LEU A 186 -1.53 -0.79 -8.43
N ASN A 187 -1.47 -1.59 -9.50
CA ASN A 187 -0.72 -1.29 -10.72
C ASN A 187 0.72 -0.75 -10.50
N LEU A 188 1.45 -1.36 -9.54
CA LEU A 188 2.78 -0.93 -9.13
C LEU A 188 2.85 0.54 -8.68
N GLY A 189 1.85 0.98 -7.93
CA GLY A 189 1.74 2.36 -7.47
C GLY A 189 1.21 3.27 -8.56
N HIS A 190 0.22 2.79 -9.20
CA HIS A 190 -0.54 3.45 -10.24
C HIS A 190 0.21 3.81 -11.52
N TYR A 191 -0.35 3.35 -12.57
CA TYR A 191 0.14 3.35 -13.94
C TYR A 191 0.58 4.73 -14.48
N ASN A 192 -0.04 5.81 -14.06
CA ASN A 192 0.20 7.16 -14.60
C ASN A 192 1.03 8.07 -13.68
N GLY A 193 1.14 7.77 -12.41
CA GLY A 193 1.78 8.63 -11.41
C GLY A 193 3.15 8.14 -10.96
N THR A 194 3.34 6.82 -10.90
CA THR A 194 4.62 6.22 -10.52
C THR A 194 5.52 6.10 -11.74
N ASP A 195 6.67 6.76 -11.71
CA ASP A 195 7.65 6.66 -12.80
C ASP A 195 8.37 5.31 -12.79
N GLU A 196 8.94 4.93 -13.95
CA GLU A 196 9.62 3.65 -14.13
C GLU A 196 10.79 3.42 -13.17
N THR A 197 11.45 4.50 -12.77
CA THR A 197 12.57 4.44 -11.83
C THR A 197 12.07 4.07 -10.44
N THR A 198 10.95 4.65 -10.02
CA THR A 198 10.30 4.33 -8.74
C THR A 198 9.91 2.85 -8.69
N VAL A 199 9.24 2.35 -9.74
CA VAL A 199 8.85 0.93 -9.83
C VAL A 199 10.07 0.02 -9.76
N TYR A 200 11.10 0.32 -10.54
CA TYR A 200 12.33 -0.47 -10.56
C TYR A 200 13.01 -0.51 -9.19
N GLU A 201 13.23 0.64 -8.56
CA GLU A 201 13.91 0.74 -7.27
C GLU A 201 13.11 0.06 -6.15
N LEU A 202 11.79 0.22 -6.14
CA LEU A 202 10.93 -0.45 -5.17
C LEU A 202 11.00 -1.98 -5.30
N CYS A 203 10.71 -2.49 -6.50
CA CYS A 203 10.62 -3.93 -6.74
C CYS A 203 11.97 -4.65 -6.61
N LYS A 204 13.11 -3.94 -6.87
CA LYS A 204 14.45 -4.51 -6.66
C LYS A 204 14.89 -4.55 -5.21
N ARG A 205 14.25 -3.80 -4.33
CA ARG A 205 14.66 -3.65 -2.94
C ARG A 205 13.69 -4.30 -1.95
N ALA A 206 12.39 -4.26 -2.23
CA ALA A 206 11.36 -4.74 -1.34
C ALA A 206 10.52 -5.83 -1.98
N LYS A 207 9.83 -6.62 -1.18
CA LYS A 207 8.83 -7.57 -1.64
C LYS A 207 7.57 -6.82 -2.03
N VAL A 208 7.14 -6.99 -3.27
CA VAL A 208 5.97 -6.33 -3.82
C VAL A 208 4.95 -7.35 -4.28
N VAL A 209 3.73 -7.20 -3.80
CA VAL A 209 2.55 -7.88 -4.29
C VAL A 209 1.70 -6.85 -4.99
N ASN A 210 1.43 -7.08 -6.26
CA ASN A 210 0.72 -6.13 -7.09
C ASN A 210 -0.63 -6.70 -7.51
N TRP A 211 -1.67 -5.92 -7.33
CA TRP A 211 -2.90 -6.19 -8.03
C TRP A 211 -2.79 -5.63 -9.44
N ALA A 212 -2.67 -6.54 -10.40
CA ALA A 212 -2.65 -6.18 -11.81
C ALA A 212 -4.05 -5.82 -12.26
N TRP A 213 -4.33 -4.56 -12.27
CA TRP A 213 -5.56 -4.03 -12.81
C TRP A 213 -5.62 -4.29 -14.33
N GLY A 214 -6.45 -5.23 -14.73
CA GLY A 214 -6.83 -5.37 -16.14
C GLY A 214 -7.73 -4.20 -16.49
N TYR A 215 -7.40 -3.43 -17.46
CA TYR A 215 -7.94 -2.25 -18.14
C TYR A 215 -9.44 -1.88 -17.99
N PHE A 216 -10.20 -2.57 -17.17
CA PHE A 216 -11.63 -2.33 -16.96
C PHE A 216 -11.98 -2.51 -15.50
N TYR A 217 -12.39 -1.42 -14.85
CA TYR A 217 -13.27 -1.52 -13.71
C TYR A 217 -14.59 -2.08 -14.21
N PRO A 218 -14.97 -3.31 -13.91
CA PRO A 218 -16.32 -3.72 -14.14
C PRO A 218 -17.21 -2.86 -13.25
N ARG A 219 -18.29 -2.36 -13.82
CA ARG A 219 -19.31 -1.57 -13.07
C ARG A 219 -19.83 -2.35 -11.85
N GLU A 220 -19.67 -3.64 -11.85
CA GLU A 220 -20.01 -4.56 -10.76
C GLU A 220 -19.13 -4.38 -9.52
N ALA A 221 -17.92 -3.87 -9.65
CA ALA A 221 -17.04 -3.54 -8.52
C ALA A 221 -17.44 -2.26 -7.79
N CYS A 222 -18.34 -1.49 -8.37
CA CYS A 222 -18.80 -0.24 -7.80
C CYS A 222 -20.07 -0.47 -6.99
N PHE A 223 -20.13 0.03 -5.76
CA PHE A 223 -21.38 0.15 -5.04
C PHE A 223 -22.22 1.25 -5.69
N LYS A 224 -23.47 0.94 -6.01
CA LYS A 224 -24.39 1.94 -6.55
C LYS A 224 -24.87 2.86 -5.44
N SER A 225 -25.21 4.09 -5.80
CA SER A 225 -25.72 5.12 -4.87
C SER A 225 -26.97 4.69 -4.09
N ASN A 226 -27.74 3.75 -4.62
CA ASN A 226 -28.93 3.18 -3.99
C ASN A 226 -28.69 1.73 -3.49
N ASP A 227 -27.44 1.34 -3.25
CA ASP A 227 -27.15 0.01 -2.72
C ASP A 227 -27.77 -0.14 -1.32
N SER A 228 -28.82 -0.94 -1.22
CA SER A 228 -29.57 -1.14 0.01
C SER A 228 -28.71 -1.70 1.15
N ARG A 229 -27.61 -2.39 0.81
CA ARG A 229 -26.69 -2.98 1.81
C ARG A 229 -26.10 -1.94 2.77
N PHE A 230 -25.90 -0.68 2.33
CA PHE A 230 -25.47 0.39 3.23
C PHE A 230 -26.56 0.73 4.28
N HIS A 231 -27.82 0.60 3.93
CA HIS A 231 -28.93 0.81 4.87
C HIS A 231 -29.23 -0.41 5.74
N GLU A 232 -29.13 -1.59 5.15
CA GLU A 232 -29.54 -2.83 5.78
C GLU A 232 -28.42 -3.45 6.63
N ARG A 233 -27.16 -3.38 6.17
CA ARG A 233 -26.03 -4.10 6.73
C ARG A 233 -25.08 -3.24 7.56
N ILE A 234 -25.23 -1.92 7.53
CA ILE A 234 -24.57 -1.00 8.46
C ILE A 234 -25.64 -0.37 9.35
N PRO A 235 -26.17 -1.10 10.34
CA PRO A 235 -27.24 -0.61 11.19
C PRO A 235 -26.73 0.46 12.17
N PRO A 236 -27.61 1.32 12.70
CA PRO A 236 -27.31 2.09 13.89
C PRO A 236 -26.97 1.15 15.04
N LEU A 237 -25.95 1.51 15.84
CA LEU A 237 -25.55 0.68 16.97
C LEU A 237 -26.66 0.61 18.02
N PRO A 238 -26.83 -0.56 18.68
CA PRO A 238 -27.82 -0.73 19.74
C PRO A 238 -27.68 0.31 20.85
N GLY A 239 -28.78 0.88 21.29
CA GLY A 239 -28.83 1.83 22.42
C GLY A 239 -28.49 3.27 22.07
N LYS A 240 -28.20 3.60 20.82
CA LYS A 240 -28.04 4.99 20.36
C LYS A 240 -29.27 5.52 19.61
N PRO A 241 -29.58 6.83 19.73
CA PRO A 241 -30.74 7.42 19.06
C PRO A 241 -30.71 7.16 17.56
N GLN A 242 -31.89 6.90 16.98
CA GLN A 242 -32.04 6.70 15.53
C GLN A 242 -31.79 7.98 14.70
N ASN A 243 -31.46 9.08 15.33
CA ASN A 243 -31.40 10.43 14.77
C ASN A 243 -29.98 10.85 14.32
N GLY A 244 -29.18 9.95 13.80
CA GLY A 244 -27.85 10.29 13.28
C GLY A 244 -26.71 10.26 14.29
N ASP A 245 -26.94 9.87 15.54
CA ASP A 245 -25.94 9.88 16.60
C ASP A 245 -25.25 8.51 16.84
N SER A 246 -25.50 7.53 15.96
CA SER A 246 -24.78 6.25 16.04
C SER A 246 -23.48 6.31 15.26
N PRO A 247 -22.39 5.64 15.71
CA PRO A 247 -21.14 5.56 14.94
C PRO A 247 -21.32 5.08 13.50
N GLY A 248 -22.14 4.05 13.30
CA GLY A 248 -22.45 3.54 11.96
C GLY A 248 -23.20 4.57 11.08
N TRP A 249 -23.96 5.48 11.69
CA TRP A 249 -24.63 6.55 10.96
C TRP A 249 -23.65 7.55 10.35
N GLU A 250 -22.60 7.93 11.04
CA GLU A 250 -21.60 8.86 10.52
C GLU A 250 -20.94 8.32 9.25
N ILE A 251 -20.66 7.04 9.20
CA ILE A 251 -20.16 6.40 8.00
C ILE A 251 -21.23 6.35 6.91
N LYS A 252 -22.48 5.97 7.24
CA LYS A 252 -23.59 6.02 6.29
C LYS A 252 -23.80 7.40 5.71
N ASP A 253 -23.84 8.43 6.57
CA ASP A 253 -24.06 9.81 6.16
C ASP A 253 -22.94 10.26 5.24
N TYR A 254 -21.70 9.91 5.55
CA TYR A 254 -20.56 10.15 4.69
C TYR A 254 -20.72 9.48 3.34
N PHE A 255 -21.03 8.18 3.28
CA PHE A 255 -21.31 7.49 2.02
C PHE A 255 -22.47 8.08 1.26
N LEU A 256 -23.62 8.28 1.92
CA LEU A 256 -24.85 8.67 1.25
C LEU A 256 -24.91 10.16 0.90
N ASN A 257 -24.43 11.01 1.76
CA ASN A 257 -24.58 12.46 1.60
C ASN A 257 -23.33 13.13 1.06
N ASP A 258 -22.15 12.75 1.48
CA ASP A 258 -20.92 13.41 1.02
C ASP A 258 -20.45 12.86 -0.32
N LEU A 259 -20.71 11.59 -0.60
CA LEU A 259 -20.15 10.89 -1.75
C LEU A 259 -21.15 10.65 -2.85
N LEU A 260 -22.28 10.07 -2.53
CA LEU A 260 -23.27 9.69 -3.54
C LEU A 260 -23.95 10.90 -4.16
N LYS A 261 -24.12 12.00 -3.40
CA LYS A 261 -24.66 13.26 -3.95
C LYS A 261 -23.72 13.96 -4.92
N ARG A 262 -22.43 13.68 -4.88
CA ARG A 262 -21.45 14.33 -5.79
C ARG A 262 -21.43 13.72 -7.18
N ASN A 263 -22.20 12.66 -7.44
CA ASN A 263 -22.26 11.97 -8.74
C ASN A 263 -20.89 11.58 -9.31
N ILE A 264 -19.88 11.39 -8.46
CA ILE A 264 -18.55 11.00 -8.88
C ILE A 264 -18.56 9.48 -9.04
N VAL A 265 -18.42 9.03 -10.28
CA VAL A 265 -18.60 7.64 -10.72
C VAL A 265 -17.63 6.66 -10.05
N HIS A 266 -16.53 7.17 -9.51
CA HIS A 266 -15.42 6.34 -8.98
C HIS A 266 -15.44 6.16 -7.45
N ILE A 267 -16.28 6.87 -6.74
CA ILE A 267 -16.26 6.96 -5.26
C ILE A 267 -16.70 5.67 -4.55
N ASN A 268 -17.47 4.84 -5.22
CA ASN A 268 -18.14 3.70 -4.63
C ASN A 268 -17.47 2.38 -4.95
N GLN A 269 -16.20 2.40 -5.32
CA GLN A 269 -15.50 1.21 -5.74
C GLN A 269 -14.51 0.74 -4.67
N ILE A 270 -14.23 -0.54 -4.70
CA ILE A 270 -13.07 -1.12 -4.03
C ILE A 270 -11.91 -1.02 -5.04
N GLY A 271 -11.21 0.13 -5.04
CA GLY A 271 -10.14 0.43 -6.00
C GLY A 271 -8.77 0.05 -5.47
N ASP A 272 -8.41 0.56 -4.31
CA ASP A 272 -7.10 0.39 -3.70
C ASP A 272 -7.04 -0.77 -2.69
N GLY A 273 -8.20 -1.24 -2.24
CA GLY A 273 -8.35 -2.27 -1.23
C GLY A 273 -8.43 -3.74 -1.69
N PRO A 274 -8.41 -4.11 -2.98
CA PRO A 274 -8.55 -5.53 -3.37
C PRO A 274 -7.52 -6.44 -2.73
N THR A 275 -6.29 -6.00 -2.55
CA THR A 275 -5.25 -6.78 -1.87
C THR A 275 -5.52 -6.93 -0.37
N LEU A 276 -6.10 -5.93 0.27
CA LEU A 276 -6.56 -6.03 1.66
C LEU A 276 -7.69 -7.05 1.78
N VAL A 277 -8.70 -6.95 0.92
CA VAL A 277 -9.84 -7.87 0.89
C VAL A 277 -9.38 -9.30 0.63
N TRP A 278 -8.42 -9.49 -0.29
CA TRP A 278 -7.83 -10.80 -0.55
C TRP A 278 -7.13 -11.39 0.68
N LEU A 279 -6.40 -10.60 1.44
CA LEU A 279 -5.75 -11.09 2.67
C LEU A 279 -6.75 -11.49 3.76
N MET A 280 -7.97 -11.01 3.68
CA MET A 280 -9.08 -11.39 4.56
C MET A 280 -9.90 -12.57 4.01
N ASN A 281 -9.98 -12.67 2.69
CA ASN A 281 -10.69 -13.73 1.99
C ASN A 281 -9.92 -14.12 0.72
N ASN A 282 -9.12 -15.16 0.82
CA ASN A 282 -8.21 -15.60 -0.24
C ASN A 282 -8.91 -16.04 -1.53
N LYS A 283 -10.20 -16.32 -1.49
CA LYS A 283 -11.00 -16.67 -2.67
C LYS A 283 -11.27 -15.49 -3.59
N CYS A 284 -10.99 -14.25 -3.14
CA CYS A 284 -11.18 -13.06 -3.96
C CYS A 284 -10.29 -12.99 -5.20
N PHE A 285 -9.17 -13.70 -5.23
CA PHE A 285 -8.31 -13.83 -6.42
C PHE A 285 -8.10 -15.29 -6.78
N ALA A 286 -8.18 -15.57 -8.07
CA ALA A 286 -8.03 -16.95 -8.59
C ALA A 286 -6.62 -17.25 -9.10
N LYS A 287 -5.80 -16.23 -9.39
CA LYS A 287 -4.54 -16.40 -10.12
C LYS A 287 -3.45 -15.47 -9.60
N ALA A 288 -2.20 -15.97 -9.66
CA ALA A 288 -1.00 -15.18 -9.41
C ALA A 288 0.05 -15.42 -10.51
N ARG A 289 0.92 -14.45 -10.71
CA ARG A 289 2.03 -14.54 -11.66
C ARG A 289 3.24 -13.78 -11.15
N LYS A 290 4.40 -14.41 -11.22
CA LYS A 290 5.68 -13.85 -10.78
C LYS A 290 6.39 -13.14 -11.93
N TRP A 291 7.03 -12.02 -11.60
CA TRP A 291 7.78 -11.20 -12.55
C TRP A 291 9.17 -10.85 -12.03
N ARG A 292 10.12 -10.73 -12.95
CA ARG A 292 11.39 -10.05 -12.72
C ARG A 292 11.33 -8.70 -13.42
N VAL A 293 11.50 -7.62 -12.67
CA VAL A 293 11.43 -6.26 -13.18
C VAL A 293 12.74 -5.90 -13.88
N THR A 294 12.64 -5.33 -15.08
CA THR A 294 13.77 -4.78 -15.85
C THR A 294 13.66 -3.26 -15.91
N LYS A 295 14.74 -2.59 -16.30
CA LYS A 295 14.66 -1.16 -16.61
C LYS A 295 13.66 -0.95 -17.74
N GLY A 296 12.58 -0.24 -17.45
CA GLY A 296 11.40 -0.14 -18.29
C GLY A 296 10.23 -0.90 -17.67
N ARG A 297 9.01 -0.47 -17.92
CA ARG A 297 7.78 -0.96 -17.24
C ARG A 297 7.43 -2.42 -17.52
N ARG A 298 8.14 -3.10 -18.41
CA ARG A 298 7.88 -4.49 -18.73
C ARG A 298 8.89 -5.38 -18.05
N GLY A 299 8.41 -6.15 -17.10
CA GLY A 299 9.19 -7.23 -16.49
C GLY A 299 9.19 -8.47 -17.37
N GLN A 300 10.02 -9.42 -17.02
CA GLN A 300 10.01 -10.77 -17.59
C GLN A 300 9.24 -11.69 -16.66
N VAL A 301 8.25 -12.42 -17.19
CA VAL A 301 7.59 -13.50 -16.46
C VAL A 301 8.61 -14.56 -16.11
N VAL A 302 8.65 -14.97 -14.86
CA VAL A 302 9.53 -16.02 -14.37
C VAL A 302 8.74 -17.29 -14.08
N LYS A 303 9.41 -18.43 -14.22
CA LYS A 303 8.82 -19.72 -13.91
C LYS A 303 8.76 -19.94 -12.40
N GLU A 304 7.96 -20.91 -12.01
CA GLU A 304 7.93 -21.34 -10.61
C GLU A 304 9.33 -21.81 -10.16
N GLY A 305 9.73 -21.38 -8.96
CA GLY A 305 11.06 -21.65 -8.43
C GLY A 305 12.14 -20.63 -8.80
N ASP A 306 11.94 -19.81 -9.82
CA ASP A 306 12.88 -18.72 -10.15
C ASP A 306 12.77 -17.54 -9.19
N ASP A 307 13.86 -16.78 -9.04
CA ASP A 307 13.85 -15.50 -8.35
C ASP A 307 12.88 -14.52 -9.01
N TRP A 308 12.13 -13.81 -8.19
CA TRP A 308 11.16 -12.83 -8.64
C TRP A 308 11.27 -11.53 -7.84
N ASP A 309 10.82 -10.43 -8.44
CA ASP A 309 10.81 -9.11 -7.83
C ASP A 309 9.41 -8.69 -7.39
N VAL A 310 8.39 -9.08 -8.17
CA VAL A 310 6.98 -8.75 -7.94
C VAL A 310 6.08 -9.93 -8.28
N VAL A 311 4.98 -10.04 -7.54
CA VAL A 311 3.92 -10.98 -7.84
C VAL A 311 2.65 -10.21 -8.17
N ASP A 312 2.08 -10.46 -9.34
CA ASP A 312 0.75 -9.98 -9.70
C ASP A 312 -0.30 -10.97 -9.23
N VAL A 313 -1.33 -10.48 -8.56
CA VAL A 313 -2.57 -11.21 -8.29
C VAL A 313 -3.68 -10.68 -9.20
N TYR A 314 -4.51 -11.56 -9.72
CA TYR A 314 -5.54 -11.24 -10.71
C TYR A 314 -6.66 -12.30 -10.76
N GLY A 315 -7.66 -12.08 -11.61
CA GLY A 315 -8.84 -12.96 -11.66
C GLY A 315 -9.75 -12.74 -10.46
N GLN A 316 -10.01 -11.48 -10.15
CA GLN A 316 -10.75 -11.02 -8.99
C GLN A 316 -12.24 -11.32 -9.09
N ASP A 317 -12.83 -11.72 -7.96
CA ASP A 317 -14.28 -11.82 -7.75
C ASP A 317 -14.77 -10.58 -6.99
N TYR A 318 -15.32 -9.63 -7.72
CA TYR A 318 -15.80 -8.35 -7.16
C TYR A 318 -17.04 -8.52 -6.29
N THR A 319 -17.89 -9.50 -6.58
CA THR A 319 -19.06 -9.80 -5.73
C THR A 319 -18.60 -10.25 -4.36
N LEU A 320 -17.67 -11.18 -4.31
CA LEU A 320 -17.10 -11.68 -3.07
C LEU A 320 -16.34 -10.59 -2.31
N MET A 321 -15.63 -9.70 -3.00
CA MET A 321 -14.98 -8.52 -2.39
C MET A 321 -16.01 -7.62 -1.71
N GLY A 322 -17.11 -7.31 -2.38
CA GLY A 322 -18.19 -6.51 -1.81
C GLY A 322 -18.81 -7.17 -0.58
N GLU A 323 -19.10 -8.47 -0.64
CA GLU A 323 -19.62 -9.22 0.50
C GLU A 323 -18.63 -9.23 1.68
N THR A 324 -17.35 -9.41 1.42
CA THR A 324 -16.30 -9.34 2.45
C THR A 324 -16.24 -7.95 3.09
N PHE A 325 -16.35 -6.87 2.30
CA PHE A 325 -16.44 -5.51 2.85
C PHE A 325 -17.61 -5.39 3.82
N PHE A 326 -18.86 -5.76 3.41
CA PHE A 326 -20.02 -5.64 4.26
C PHE A 326 -20.00 -6.58 5.47
N GLU A 327 -19.37 -7.76 5.36
CA GLU A 327 -19.18 -8.64 6.50
C GLU A 327 -18.46 -7.92 7.64
N TRP A 328 -17.40 -7.15 7.32
CA TRP A 328 -16.62 -6.44 8.32
C TRP A 328 -17.26 -5.11 8.73
N MET A 329 -17.77 -4.35 7.78
CA MET A 329 -18.34 -3.04 8.05
C MET A 329 -19.73 -3.08 8.71
N SER A 330 -20.35 -4.24 8.81
CA SER A 330 -21.57 -4.45 9.60
C SER A 330 -21.33 -4.81 11.06
N LYS A 331 -20.09 -5.07 11.47
CA LYS A 331 -19.76 -5.39 12.88
C LYS A 331 -19.70 -4.12 13.71
N GLU A 332 -20.35 -4.14 14.86
CA GLU A 332 -20.35 -3.02 15.82
C GLU A 332 -18.93 -2.69 16.27
N GLU A 333 -18.13 -3.71 16.54
CA GLU A 333 -16.76 -3.60 17.02
C GLU A 333 -15.82 -2.86 16.05
N THR A 334 -16.15 -2.84 14.77
CA THR A 334 -15.43 -2.04 13.76
C THR A 334 -15.44 -0.55 14.10
N TYR A 335 -16.50 -0.09 14.76
CA TYR A 335 -16.71 1.31 15.12
C TYR A 335 -16.38 1.61 16.59
N THR A 336 -16.42 0.62 17.45
CA THR A 336 -16.25 0.82 18.90
C THR A 336 -14.89 0.37 19.42
N GLY A 337 -14.08 -0.28 18.60
CA GLY A 337 -12.75 -0.74 18.99
C GLY A 337 -12.77 -1.97 19.90
N GLY A 338 -13.80 -2.80 19.82
CA GLY A 338 -14.04 -3.92 20.74
C GLY A 338 -13.27 -5.21 20.46
N GLY A 339 -12.34 -5.25 19.52
CA GLY A 339 -11.67 -6.48 19.10
C GLY A 339 -10.38 -6.84 19.82
N ARG A 340 -9.87 -6.00 20.75
CA ARG A 340 -8.65 -6.27 21.54
C ARG A 340 -8.96 -6.39 23.02
#